data_d0b1a98628b3d056cd0f651c9f22832c
#
_entry.id   d0b1a98628b3d056cd0f651c9f22832c
#
_cell.length_a   1.000
_cell.length_b   1.000
_cell.length_c   1.000
_cell.angle_alpha   90.00
_cell.angle_beta   90.00
_cell.angle_gamma   90.00
#
_symmetry.space_group_name_H-M   'P 1'
#
loop_
_entity.id
_entity.type
_entity.pdbx_description
1 polymer ?
#
loop_
_entity_poly.entity_id
_entity_poly.type
_entity_poly.pdbx_seq_one_letter_code
_entity_poly.pdbx_strand_id
1 'polypeptide(L)'
;LMIAAMAWLAGFDGKFEFDEIGDSYVEHNVPYRMIRLLLAIVGALQVPLVFQILRETGVSSLMSIVAALAILADNGHVLQSRLILLDAPLVLFMLCSLYCYIRFYAQRYNPFKAAWWTWLSLTGVSLACTISCKMVGVLTFATIGGAVILDLWNLLDIRRGLSMRVFVKHFCARAMCLIILPFLIYLGFFYIHFEILTQTGSGDTFMSNEFQQTLNGNEFLQSPVDLHAFDTITLRHRGTNAYLHSHADRYPLEYEDGRISSQGQQVTAYEHQDANNQWQILPLDPVDNEDGSFNETLRICLLYTSLS
;
A
#
# COMPACT_ATOMS: atom_id res chain seq x y z
N LEU A 1 -7.20 -0.26 6.69
CA LEU A 1 -7.97 0.41 7.76
C LEU A 1 -9.47 0.18 7.63
N MET A 2 -10.10 0.43 6.47
CA MET A 2 -11.57 0.33 6.34
C MET A 2 -12.09 -1.10 6.53
N ILE A 3 -11.48 -2.11 5.90
CA ILE A 3 -11.84 -3.52 6.11
C ILE A 3 -11.58 -3.94 7.56
N ALA A 4 -10.47 -3.50 8.15
CA ALA A 4 -10.16 -3.77 9.56
C ALA A 4 -11.22 -3.13 10.50
N ALA A 5 -11.65 -1.90 10.22
CA ALA A 5 -12.73 -1.26 10.96
C ALA A 5 -14.06 -2.02 10.81
N MET A 6 -14.38 -2.52 9.61
CA MET A 6 -15.55 -3.37 9.38
C MET A 6 -15.45 -4.70 10.14
N ALA A 7 -14.27 -5.32 10.16
CA ALA A 7 -14.01 -6.54 10.90
C ALA A 7 -14.17 -6.32 12.42
N TRP A 8 -13.63 -5.22 12.94
CA TRP A 8 -13.79 -4.83 14.33
C TRP A 8 -15.27 -4.60 14.69
N LEU A 9 -16.03 -3.87 13.85
CA LEU A 9 -17.47 -3.69 14.02
C LEU A 9 -18.24 -5.01 13.97
N ALA A 10 -17.76 -5.99 13.21
CA ALA A 10 -18.32 -7.32 13.12
C ALA A 10 -17.99 -8.21 14.33
N GLY A 11 -17.14 -7.75 15.26
CA GLY A 11 -16.69 -8.50 16.44
C GLY A 11 -15.56 -9.49 16.15
N PHE A 12 -14.73 -9.23 15.13
CA PHE A 12 -13.54 -10.03 14.86
C PHE A 12 -12.48 -9.84 15.96
N ASP A 13 -11.95 -10.94 16.49
CA ASP A 13 -11.02 -10.97 17.61
C ASP A 13 -9.54 -10.83 17.24
N GLY A 14 -9.23 -10.84 15.92
CA GLY A 14 -7.87 -10.67 15.41
C GLY A 14 -6.96 -11.89 15.53
N LYS A 15 -7.46 -13.05 15.94
CA LYS A 15 -6.62 -14.25 16.15
C LYS A 15 -6.39 -15.09 14.90
N PHE A 16 -7.23 -14.91 13.90
CA PHE A 16 -7.12 -15.66 12.65
C PHE A 16 -6.17 -14.95 11.69
N GLU A 17 -5.07 -15.58 11.33
CA GLU A 17 -3.95 -14.95 10.60
C GLU A 17 -4.13 -14.90 9.09
N PHE A 18 -5.07 -15.64 8.50
CA PHE A 18 -5.32 -15.72 7.04
C PHE A 18 -4.11 -16.22 6.23
N ASP A 19 -3.26 -17.07 6.81
CA ASP A 19 -1.99 -17.50 6.20
C ASP A 19 -2.16 -18.49 5.06
N GLU A 20 -3.13 -19.41 5.16
CA GLU A 20 -3.31 -20.46 4.17
C GLU A 20 -4.58 -20.26 3.31
N ILE A 21 -4.43 -20.52 2.00
CA ILE A 21 -5.58 -20.50 1.07
C ILE A 21 -6.39 -21.77 1.27
N GLY A 22 -7.64 -21.61 1.71
CA GLY A 22 -8.56 -22.73 1.94
C GLY A 22 -8.96 -22.92 3.40
N ASP A 23 -8.37 -22.18 4.31
CA ASP A 23 -8.73 -22.22 5.73
C ASP A 23 -10.19 -21.88 5.97
N SER A 24 -10.82 -22.67 6.84
CA SER A 24 -12.24 -22.57 7.13
C SER A 24 -12.57 -21.45 8.09
N TYR A 25 -13.21 -20.40 7.62
CA TYR A 25 -13.72 -19.30 8.46
C TYR A 25 -14.73 -19.77 9.53
N VAL A 26 -15.39 -20.92 9.28
CA VAL A 26 -16.42 -21.44 10.18
C VAL A 26 -15.80 -22.09 11.40
N GLU A 27 -14.71 -22.84 11.22
CA GLU A 27 -13.99 -23.53 12.29
C GLU A 27 -13.33 -22.53 13.26
N HIS A 28 -12.86 -21.40 12.73
CA HIS A 28 -12.22 -20.35 13.53
C HIS A 28 -13.17 -19.25 13.99
N ASN A 29 -14.49 -19.41 13.83
CA ASN A 29 -15.52 -18.45 14.23
C ASN A 29 -15.31 -17.02 13.68
N VAL A 30 -14.71 -16.88 12.50
CA VAL A 30 -14.52 -15.58 11.86
C VAL A 30 -15.87 -15.00 11.45
N PRO A 31 -16.23 -13.76 11.81
CA PRO A 31 -17.54 -13.15 11.49
C PRO A 31 -17.62 -12.69 10.01
N TYR A 32 -17.18 -13.52 9.07
CA TYR A 32 -17.07 -13.19 7.66
C TYR A 32 -18.37 -12.74 7.02
N ARG A 33 -19.54 -13.24 7.52
CA ARG A 33 -20.86 -12.86 7.00
C ARG A 33 -21.15 -11.37 7.23
N MET A 34 -20.81 -10.84 8.43
CA MET A 34 -21.01 -9.43 8.74
C MET A 34 -20.04 -8.54 7.96
N ILE A 35 -18.79 -8.95 7.83
CA ILE A 35 -17.77 -8.23 7.02
C ILE A 35 -18.24 -8.14 5.56
N ARG A 36 -18.69 -9.26 4.98
CA ARG A 36 -19.25 -9.29 3.62
C ARG A 36 -20.52 -8.47 3.47
N LEU A 37 -21.39 -8.45 4.49
CA LEU A 37 -22.61 -7.62 4.48
C LEU A 37 -22.24 -6.13 4.42
N LEU A 38 -21.28 -5.68 5.22
CA LEU A 38 -20.84 -4.28 5.22
C LEU A 38 -20.24 -3.88 3.86
N LEU A 39 -19.44 -4.76 3.23
CA LEU A 39 -18.94 -4.54 1.88
C LEU A 39 -20.05 -4.55 0.82
N ALA A 40 -21.03 -5.42 0.95
CA ALA A 40 -22.20 -5.44 0.07
C ALA A 40 -23.02 -4.16 0.16
N ILE A 41 -23.15 -3.55 1.36
CA ILE A 41 -23.78 -2.23 1.53
C ILE A 41 -22.99 -1.16 0.79
N VAL A 42 -21.64 -1.17 0.87
CA VAL A 42 -20.78 -0.26 0.11
C VAL A 42 -21.01 -0.40 -1.40
N GLY A 43 -21.12 -1.64 -1.90
CA GLY A 43 -21.49 -1.91 -3.30
C GLY A 43 -22.88 -1.41 -3.66
N ALA A 44 -23.88 -1.66 -2.80
CA ALA A 44 -25.25 -1.21 -3.04
C ALA A 44 -25.38 0.32 -3.10
N LEU A 45 -24.59 1.07 -2.31
CA LEU A 45 -24.56 2.53 -2.34
C LEU A 45 -24.08 3.11 -3.69
N GLN A 46 -23.37 2.34 -4.49
CA GLN A 46 -22.92 2.79 -5.81
C GLN A 46 -24.11 2.99 -6.78
N VAL A 47 -25.15 2.17 -6.66
CA VAL A 47 -26.33 2.21 -7.54
C VAL A 47 -27.07 3.57 -7.48
N PRO A 48 -27.52 4.04 -6.30
CA PRO A 48 -28.14 5.36 -6.21
C PRO A 48 -27.16 6.51 -6.54
N LEU A 49 -25.86 6.31 -6.32
CA LEU A 49 -24.87 7.33 -6.64
C LEU A 49 -24.71 7.51 -8.14
N VAL A 50 -24.70 6.43 -8.93
CA VAL A 50 -24.72 6.49 -10.40
C VAL A 50 -26.00 7.16 -10.90
N PHE A 51 -27.16 6.81 -10.33
CA PHE A 51 -28.40 7.52 -10.64
C PHE A 51 -28.26 9.04 -10.44
N GLN A 52 -27.72 9.48 -9.30
CA GLN A 52 -27.53 10.89 -9.00
C GLN A 52 -26.55 11.58 -9.96
N ILE A 53 -25.41 10.92 -10.28
CA ILE A 53 -24.44 11.44 -11.25
C ILE A 53 -25.11 11.72 -12.59
N LEU A 54 -25.90 10.77 -13.10
CA LEU A 54 -26.59 10.92 -14.37
C LEU A 54 -27.66 12.01 -14.33
N ARG A 55 -28.37 12.15 -13.21
CA ARG A 55 -29.34 13.25 -13.02
C ARG A 55 -28.67 14.62 -13.05
N GLU A 56 -27.55 14.77 -12.34
CA GLU A 56 -26.79 16.03 -12.32
C GLU A 56 -26.14 16.38 -13.67
N THR A 57 -25.87 15.39 -14.52
CA THR A 57 -25.38 15.62 -15.88
C THR A 57 -26.50 15.91 -16.90
N GLY A 58 -27.75 15.94 -16.46
CA GLY A 58 -28.90 16.30 -17.32
C GLY A 58 -29.55 15.11 -18.03
N VAL A 59 -29.17 13.88 -17.72
CA VAL A 59 -29.81 12.67 -18.25
C VAL A 59 -31.25 12.55 -17.71
N SER A 60 -32.18 12.08 -18.53
CA SER A 60 -33.58 11.89 -18.11
C SER A 60 -33.69 10.88 -16.96
N SER A 61 -34.72 11.04 -16.10
CA SER A 61 -34.95 10.16 -14.95
C SER A 61 -35.07 8.70 -15.37
N LEU A 62 -35.75 8.43 -16.48
CA LEU A 62 -35.95 7.08 -16.99
C LEU A 62 -34.60 6.43 -17.37
N MET A 63 -33.75 7.12 -18.13
CA MET A 63 -32.44 6.61 -18.52
C MET A 63 -31.50 6.45 -17.32
N SER A 64 -31.58 7.35 -16.35
CA SER A 64 -30.81 7.24 -15.10
C SER A 64 -31.23 6.01 -14.30
N ILE A 65 -32.53 5.69 -14.25
CA ILE A 65 -33.04 4.46 -13.61
C ILE A 65 -32.55 3.22 -14.37
N VAL A 66 -32.65 3.21 -15.70
CA VAL A 66 -32.19 2.07 -16.54
C VAL A 66 -30.71 1.81 -16.30
N ALA A 67 -29.88 2.85 -16.30
CA ALA A 67 -28.44 2.73 -16.05
C ALA A 67 -28.15 2.22 -14.62
N ALA A 68 -28.85 2.72 -13.61
CA ALA A 68 -28.70 2.24 -12.23
C ALA A 68 -29.12 0.78 -12.08
N LEU A 69 -30.19 0.36 -12.74
CA LEU A 69 -30.65 -1.04 -12.77
C LEU A 69 -29.68 -1.93 -13.53
N ALA A 70 -29.04 -1.44 -14.59
CA ALA A 70 -28.02 -2.19 -15.32
C ALA A 70 -26.81 -2.51 -14.41
N ILE A 71 -26.36 -1.55 -13.59
CA ILE A 71 -25.30 -1.78 -12.60
C ILE A 71 -25.76 -2.75 -11.51
N LEU A 72 -26.99 -2.62 -11.03
CA LEU A 72 -27.55 -3.53 -10.03
C LEU A 72 -27.64 -4.97 -10.55
N ALA A 73 -27.89 -5.15 -11.86
CA ALA A 73 -28.00 -6.44 -12.51
C ALA A 73 -26.66 -6.99 -13.03
N ASP A 74 -25.59 -6.17 -12.97
CA ASP A 74 -24.27 -6.61 -13.41
C ASP A 74 -23.67 -7.63 -12.46
N ASN A 75 -23.42 -8.84 -13.00
CA ASN A 75 -22.95 -9.96 -12.22
C ASN A 75 -21.53 -9.74 -11.65
N GLY A 76 -20.66 -9.04 -12.40
CA GLY A 76 -19.32 -8.67 -11.96
C GLY A 76 -19.35 -7.74 -10.76
N HIS A 77 -20.18 -6.70 -10.81
CA HIS A 77 -20.39 -5.76 -9.71
C HIS A 77 -20.93 -6.46 -8.44
N VAL A 78 -21.95 -7.33 -8.60
CA VAL A 78 -22.52 -8.10 -7.49
C VAL A 78 -21.50 -9.01 -6.87
N LEU A 79 -20.69 -9.72 -7.69
CA LEU A 79 -19.67 -10.64 -7.21
C LEU A 79 -18.58 -9.90 -6.41
N GLN A 80 -18.01 -8.83 -6.97
CA GLN A 80 -16.95 -8.05 -6.29
C GLN A 80 -17.45 -7.42 -4.99
N SER A 81 -18.70 -6.98 -4.93
CA SER A 81 -19.28 -6.38 -3.73
C SER A 81 -19.53 -7.38 -2.59
N ARG A 82 -19.57 -8.69 -2.88
CA ARG A 82 -19.77 -9.77 -1.90
C ARG A 82 -18.47 -10.37 -1.37
N LEU A 83 -17.34 -10.09 -2.01
CA LEU A 83 -16.02 -10.55 -1.57
C LEU A 83 -15.39 -9.55 -0.60
N ILE A 84 -14.47 -10.02 0.23
CA ILE A 84 -13.68 -9.16 1.13
C ILE A 84 -12.51 -8.59 0.31
N LEU A 85 -12.83 -7.60 -0.52
CA LEU A 85 -11.89 -6.93 -1.44
C LEU A 85 -11.96 -5.41 -1.28
N LEU A 86 -10.90 -4.73 -1.68
CA LEU A 86 -10.82 -3.26 -1.70
C LEU A 86 -11.54 -2.63 -2.91
N ASP A 87 -12.00 -3.43 -3.87
CA ASP A 87 -12.55 -2.92 -5.13
C ASP A 87 -13.93 -2.24 -4.95
N ALA A 88 -14.80 -2.79 -4.11
CA ALA A 88 -16.10 -2.15 -3.84
C ALA A 88 -15.94 -0.76 -3.17
N PRO A 89 -15.13 -0.57 -2.11
CA PRO A 89 -14.78 0.74 -1.58
C PRO A 89 -14.12 1.68 -2.58
N LEU A 90 -13.20 1.16 -3.38
CA LEU A 90 -12.49 1.95 -4.40
C LEU A 90 -13.49 2.57 -5.37
N VAL A 91 -14.38 1.76 -5.97
CA VAL A 91 -15.38 2.24 -6.93
C VAL A 91 -16.36 3.22 -6.26
N LEU A 92 -16.77 2.98 -5.01
CA LEU A 92 -17.61 3.93 -4.29
C LEU A 92 -16.94 5.31 -4.19
N PHE A 93 -15.66 5.37 -3.75
CA PHE A 93 -14.96 6.65 -3.61
C PHE A 93 -14.64 7.30 -4.96
N MET A 94 -14.40 6.52 -6.02
CA MET A 94 -14.28 7.02 -7.39
C MET A 94 -15.59 7.73 -7.81
N LEU A 95 -16.72 7.09 -7.62
CA LEU A 95 -18.04 7.65 -7.94
C LEU A 95 -18.37 8.87 -7.07
N CYS A 96 -18.04 8.83 -5.77
CA CYS A 96 -18.16 9.99 -4.88
C CYS A 96 -17.31 11.17 -5.37
N SER A 97 -16.09 10.92 -5.81
CA SER A 97 -15.21 11.98 -6.36
C SER A 97 -15.81 12.63 -7.59
N LEU A 98 -16.34 11.83 -8.51
CA LEU A 98 -17.00 12.32 -9.72
C LEU A 98 -18.29 13.10 -9.38
N TYR A 99 -19.12 12.57 -8.49
CA TYR A 99 -20.33 13.24 -8.06
C TYR A 99 -20.06 14.59 -7.41
N CYS A 100 -19.14 14.62 -6.45
CA CYS A 100 -18.75 15.86 -5.77
C CYS A 100 -18.16 16.88 -6.74
N TYR A 101 -17.35 16.44 -7.69
CA TYR A 101 -16.79 17.31 -8.74
C TYR A 101 -17.89 17.90 -9.65
N ILE A 102 -18.87 17.09 -10.08
CA ILE A 102 -20.01 17.57 -10.88
C ILE A 102 -20.82 18.61 -10.11
N ARG A 103 -21.10 18.37 -8.82
CA ARG A 103 -21.79 19.31 -7.94
C ARG A 103 -20.97 20.59 -7.73
N PHE A 104 -19.65 20.48 -7.58
CA PHE A 104 -18.74 21.62 -7.54
C PHE A 104 -18.83 22.43 -8.84
N TYR A 105 -18.74 21.77 -9.99
CA TYR A 105 -18.82 22.42 -11.28
C TYR A 105 -20.18 23.13 -11.51
N ALA A 106 -21.26 22.60 -10.99
CA ALA A 106 -22.58 23.26 -11.01
C ALA A 106 -22.56 24.60 -10.23
N GLN A 107 -21.68 24.76 -9.24
CA GLN A 107 -21.51 26.02 -8.49
C GLN A 107 -20.58 27.05 -9.15
N ARG A 108 -20.15 26.84 -10.39
CA ARG A 108 -19.18 27.71 -11.10
C ARG A 108 -19.60 29.19 -11.19
N TYR A 109 -20.91 29.47 -11.17
CA TYR A 109 -21.45 30.82 -11.20
C TYR A 109 -21.56 31.48 -9.81
N ASN A 110 -21.33 30.75 -8.74
CA ASN A 110 -21.35 31.21 -7.36
C ASN A 110 -20.04 30.90 -6.64
N PRO A 111 -18.90 31.38 -7.17
CA PRO A 111 -17.60 31.04 -6.61
C PRO A 111 -17.44 31.55 -5.18
N PHE A 112 -16.65 30.83 -4.38
CA PHE A 112 -16.28 31.13 -2.99
C PHE A 112 -17.44 31.18 -1.98
N LYS A 113 -18.66 30.79 -2.35
CA LYS A 113 -19.77 30.57 -1.41
C LYS A 113 -19.59 29.23 -0.67
N ALA A 114 -20.31 29.05 0.45
CA ALA A 114 -20.22 27.86 1.28
C ALA A 114 -20.41 26.56 0.47
N ALA A 115 -21.44 26.47 -0.38
CA ALA A 115 -21.70 25.30 -1.23
C ALA A 115 -20.53 25.01 -2.19
N TRP A 116 -19.90 26.05 -2.75
CA TRP A 116 -18.74 25.90 -3.64
C TRP A 116 -17.55 25.28 -2.89
N TRP A 117 -17.22 25.78 -1.69
CA TRP A 117 -16.17 25.25 -0.84
C TRP A 117 -16.48 23.82 -0.38
N THR A 118 -17.71 23.55 0.03
CA THR A 118 -18.13 22.22 0.50
C THR A 118 -17.91 21.16 -0.58
N TRP A 119 -18.41 21.39 -1.80
CA TRP A 119 -18.26 20.42 -2.87
C TRP A 119 -16.83 20.27 -3.34
N LEU A 120 -16.04 21.34 -3.37
CA LEU A 120 -14.62 21.28 -3.71
C LEU A 120 -13.83 20.47 -2.67
N SER A 121 -14.07 20.72 -1.38
CA SER A 121 -13.41 19.98 -0.30
C SER A 121 -13.83 18.50 -0.27
N LEU A 122 -15.13 18.21 -0.47
CA LEU A 122 -15.61 16.82 -0.55
C LEU A 122 -15.01 16.07 -1.74
N THR A 123 -14.78 16.75 -2.87
CA THR A 123 -14.04 16.16 -3.99
C THR A 123 -12.64 15.77 -3.57
N GLY A 124 -11.92 16.64 -2.88
CA GLY A 124 -10.58 16.35 -2.37
C GLY A 124 -10.55 15.20 -1.37
N VAL A 125 -11.48 15.17 -0.41
CA VAL A 125 -11.61 14.07 0.56
C VAL A 125 -11.88 12.74 -0.15
N SER A 126 -12.82 12.72 -1.10
CA SER A 126 -13.16 11.50 -1.85
C SER A 126 -11.97 11.01 -2.69
N LEU A 127 -11.20 11.92 -3.30
CA LEU A 127 -9.97 11.60 -4.03
C LEU A 127 -8.91 10.99 -3.10
N ALA A 128 -8.73 11.56 -1.91
CA ALA A 128 -7.83 11.01 -0.89
C ALA A 128 -8.20 9.58 -0.53
N CYS A 129 -9.49 9.32 -0.26
CA CYS A 129 -10.00 7.98 0.04
C CYS A 129 -9.78 7.02 -1.15
N THR A 130 -9.98 7.49 -2.39
CA THR A 130 -9.79 6.68 -3.60
C THR A 130 -8.33 6.21 -3.72
N ILE A 131 -7.36 7.12 -3.59
CA ILE A 131 -5.93 6.79 -3.68
C ILE A 131 -5.51 5.91 -2.51
N SER A 132 -6.03 6.17 -1.31
CA SER A 132 -5.72 5.39 -0.10
C SER A 132 -6.26 3.96 -0.14
N CYS A 133 -7.29 3.70 -0.95
CA CYS A 133 -7.77 2.32 -1.17
C CYS A 133 -6.83 1.53 -2.08
N LYS A 134 -6.43 2.11 -3.21
CA LYS A 134 -5.59 1.43 -4.20
C LYS A 134 -4.93 2.47 -5.11
N MET A 135 -3.67 2.26 -5.50
CA MET A 135 -2.92 3.20 -6.35
C MET A 135 -3.57 3.45 -7.71
N VAL A 136 -4.39 2.53 -8.20
CA VAL A 136 -5.24 2.73 -9.42
C VAL A 136 -6.13 3.98 -9.31
N GLY A 137 -6.47 4.41 -8.09
CA GLY A 137 -7.19 5.66 -7.83
C GLY A 137 -6.54 6.92 -8.39
N VAL A 138 -5.22 6.87 -8.69
CA VAL A 138 -4.49 7.96 -9.39
C VAL A 138 -5.12 8.28 -10.75
N LEU A 139 -5.72 7.31 -11.44
CA LEU A 139 -6.41 7.56 -12.71
C LEU A 139 -7.64 8.46 -12.53
N THR A 140 -8.37 8.29 -11.42
CA THR A 140 -9.49 9.20 -11.09
C THR A 140 -8.99 10.60 -10.77
N PHE A 141 -7.88 10.70 -10.04
CA PHE A 141 -7.22 11.97 -9.76
C PHE A 141 -6.78 12.67 -11.06
N ALA A 142 -6.19 11.94 -12.01
CA ALA A 142 -5.78 12.46 -13.32
C ALA A 142 -6.99 12.94 -14.13
N THR A 143 -8.11 12.21 -14.11
CA THR A 143 -9.34 12.56 -14.82
C THR A 143 -9.93 13.87 -14.28
N ILE A 144 -10.11 13.98 -12.96
CA ILE A 144 -10.64 15.20 -12.32
C ILE A 144 -9.64 16.34 -12.47
N GLY A 145 -8.33 16.07 -12.30
CA GLY A 145 -7.27 17.05 -12.50
C GLY A 145 -7.26 17.64 -13.90
N GLY A 146 -7.42 16.79 -14.93
CA GLY A 146 -7.56 17.23 -16.31
C GLY A 146 -8.78 18.15 -16.52
N ALA A 147 -9.93 17.78 -15.96
CA ALA A 147 -11.14 18.61 -16.02
C ALA A 147 -10.96 19.96 -15.29
N VAL A 148 -10.26 19.96 -14.15
CA VAL A 148 -9.92 21.19 -13.41
C VAL A 148 -8.97 22.09 -14.19
N ILE A 149 -7.97 21.51 -14.88
CA ILE A 149 -7.04 22.26 -15.72
C ILE A 149 -7.79 22.92 -16.89
N LEU A 150 -8.70 22.20 -17.52
CA LEU A 150 -9.54 22.77 -18.59
C LEU A 150 -10.47 23.89 -18.08
N ASP A 151 -11.03 23.73 -16.87
CA ASP A 151 -11.84 24.77 -16.24
C ASP A 151 -11.01 26.01 -15.91
N LEU A 152 -9.80 25.85 -15.38
CA LEU A 152 -8.87 26.96 -15.10
C LEU A 152 -8.40 27.62 -16.40
N TRP A 153 -8.15 26.85 -17.44
CA TRP A 153 -7.79 27.37 -18.76
C TRP A 153 -8.90 28.27 -19.32
N ASN A 154 -10.15 27.82 -19.21
CA ASN A 154 -11.31 28.63 -19.62
C ASN A 154 -11.50 29.90 -18.79
N LEU A 155 -11.10 29.86 -17.51
CA LEU A 155 -11.09 31.06 -16.63
C LEU A 155 -9.97 32.04 -16.98
N LEU A 156 -8.85 31.56 -17.53
CA LEU A 156 -7.72 32.40 -17.96
C LEU A 156 -7.99 33.15 -19.28
N ASP A 157 -9.15 32.97 -19.92
CA ASP A 157 -9.49 33.65 -21.14
C ASP A 157 -9.50 35.18 -20.95
N ILE A 158 -8.42 35.80 -21.41
CA ILE A 158 -8.14 37.25 -21.30
C ILE A 158 -9.26 38.08 -21.96
N ARG A 159 -9.96 37.54 -22.94
CA ARG A 159 -11.06 38.22 -23.65
C ARG A 159 -12.27 38.48 -22.76
N ARG A 160 -12.43 37.71 -21.67
CA ARG A 160 -13.53 37.85 -20.71
C ARG A 160 -13.23 38.85 -19.59
N GLY A 161 -12.02 39.48 -19.57
CA GLY A 161 -11.68 40.56 -18.64
C GLY A 161 -11.55 40.15 -17.18
N LEU A 162 -11.35 38.85 -16.88
CA LEU A 162 -11.10 38.41 -15.52
C LEU A 162 -9.75 38.94 -15.00
N SER A 163 -9.77 39.55 -13.83
CA SER A 163 -8.54 40.01 -13.18
C SER A 163 -7.64 38.83 -12.81
N MET A 164 -6.34 38.91 -13.04
CA MET A 164 -5.35 37.93 -12.64
C MET A 164 -5.46 37.58 -11.15
N ARG A 165 -5.82 38.52 -10.30
CA ARG A 165 -6.05 38.26 -8.87
C ARG A 165 -7.19 37.25 -8.61
N VAL A 166 -8.24 37.30 -9.40
CA VAL A 166 -9.37 36.36 -9.29
C VAL A 166 -8.93 34.96 -9.78
N PHE A 167 -8.18 34.90 -10.87
CA PHE A 167 -7.62 33.64 -11.37
C PHE A 167 -6.72 32.96 -10.31
N VAL A 168 -5.79 33.71 -9.71
CA VAL A 168 -4.92 33.18 -8.64
C VAL A 168 -5.74 32.65 -7.46
N LYS A 169 -6.80 33.35 -7.03
CA LYS A 169 -7.69 32.86 -5.97
C LYS A 169 -8.34 31.52 -6.34
N HIS A 170 -8.83 31.38 -7.57
CA HIS A 170 -9.40 30.11 -8.07
C HIS A 170 -8.36 29.01 -8.12
N PHE A 171 -7.16 29.30 -8.57
CA PHE A 171 -6.04 28.36 -8.64
C PHE A 171 -5.63 27.88 -7.23
N CYS A 172 -5.37 28.81 -6.31
CA CYS A 172 -5.00 28.49 -4.93
C CYS A 172 -6.07 27.68 -4.22
N ALA A 173 -7.34 28.03 -4.37
CA ALA A 173 -8.44 27.28 -3.74
C ALA A 173 -8.51 25.82 -4.24
N ARG A 174 -8.37 25.61 -5.56
CA ARG A 174 -8.34 24.27 -6.13
C ARG A 174 -7.09 23.49 -5.73
N ALA A 175 -5.92 24.12 -5.72
CA ALA A 175 -4.67 23.51 -5.27
C ALA A 175 -4.76 23.08 -3.78
N MET A 176 -5.29 23.96 -2.93
CA MET A 176 -5.51 23.63 -1.50
C MET A 176 -6.45 22.43 -1.32
N CYS A 177 -7.61 22.42 -2.00
CA CYS A 177 -8.60 21.39 -1.79
C CYS A 177 -8.34 20.09 -2.56
N LEU A 178 -7.67 20.14 -3.72
CA LEU A 178 -7.49 18.96 -4.59
C LEU A 178 -6.07 18.40 -4.57
N ILE A 179 -5.08 19.10 -4.01
CA ILE A 179 -3.70 18.61 -3.88
C ILE A 179 -3.33 18.51 -2.41
N ILE A 180 -3.35 19.65 -1.68
CA ILE A 180 -2.85 19.69 -0.31
C ILE A 180 -3.76 18.88 0.63
N LEU A 181 -5.06 19.09 0.56
CA LEU A 181 -6.03 18.37 1.41
C LEU A 181 -5.97 16.85 1.20
N PRO A 182 -6.02 16.30 -0.04
CA PRO A 182 -5.85 14.86 -0.26
C PRO A 182 -4.52 14.32 0.25
N PHE A 183 -3.43 15.05 0.06
CA PHE A 183 -2.12 14.66 0.54
C PHE A 183 -2.07 14.56 2.08
N LEU A 184 -2.62 15.56 2.78
CA LEU A 184 -2.68 15.54 4.25
C LEU A 184 -3.55 14.40 4.78
N ILE A 185 -4.69 14.11 4.14
CA ILE A 185 -5.55 12.99 4.52
C ILE A 185 -4.83 11.65 4.26
N TYR A 186 -4.12 11.52 3.14
CA TYR A 186 -3.34 10.34 2.82
C TYR A 186 -2.24 10.10 3.87
N LEU A 187 -1.49 11.12 4.26
CA LEU A 187 -0.51 11.04 5.35
C LEU A 187 -1.18 10.69 6.68
N GLY A 188 -2.36 11.25 6.95
CA GLY A 188 -3.13 10.93 8.15
C GLY A 188 -3.53 9.45 8.22
N PHE A 189 -3.89 8.83 7.09
CA PHE A 189 -4.15 7.39 7.06
C PHE A 189 -2.91 6.55 7.32
N PHE A 190 -1.73 6.97 6.84
CA PHE A 190 -0.47 6.30 7.19
C PHE A 190 -0.13 6.46 8.66
N TYR A 191 -0.30 7.65 9.21
CA TYR A 191 -0.09 7.89 10.63
C TYR A 191 -0.95 6.96 11.49
N ILE A 192 -2.26 6.89 11.21
CA ILE A 192 -3.19 5.99 11.91
C ILE A 192 -2.78 4.52 11.70
N HIS A 193 -2.34 4.15 10.50
CA HIS A 193 -1.91 2.78 10.19
C HIS A 193 -0.73 2.36 11.06
N PHE A 194 0.30 3.18 11.17
CA PHE A 194 1.49 2.89 11.98
C PHE A 194 1.21 2.93 13.49
N GLU A 195 0.30 3.78 13.95
CA GLU A 195 -0.12 3.80 15.35
C GLU A 195 -0.90 2.53 15.77
N ILE A 196 -1.65 1.92 14.85
CA ILE A 196 -2.43 0.73 15.13
C ILE A 196 -1.59 -0.55 14.97
N LEU A 197 -0.77 -0.63 13.91
CA LEU A 197 0.04 -1.80 13.58
C LEU A 197 1.42 -1.71 14.23
N THR A 198 1.48 -2.08 15.50
CA THR A 198 2.70 -2.06 16.34
C THR A 198 3.28 -3.45 16.58
N GLN A 199 2.61 -4.50 16.14
CA GLN A 199 3.06 -5.89 16.31
C GLN A 199 3.73 -6.39 15.03
N THR A 200 4.69 -7.32 15.20
CA THR A 200 5.30 -8.04 14.06
C THR A 200 4.27 -8.93 13.35
N GLY A 201 4.46 -9.15 12.07
CA GLY A 201 3.60 -10.00 11.24
C GLY A 201 4.30 -10.50 9.97
N SER A 202 3.65 -11.37 9.22
CA SER A 202 4.20 -12.01 8.01
C SER A 202 4.64 -11.02 6.89
N GLY A 203 4.12 -9.78 6.91
CA GLY A 203 4.49 -8.74 5.95
C GLY A 203 5.75 -7.94 6.30
N ASP A 204 6.32 -8.13 7.49
CA ASP A 204 7.43 -7.29 7.96
C ASP A 204 8.74 -7.56 7.23
N THR A 205 8.90 -8.75 6.67
CA THR A 205 10.11 -9.16 5.93
C THR A 205 10.44 -8.27 4.74
N PHE A 206 9.43 -7.55 4.20
CA PHE A 206 9.61 -6.59 3.11
C PHE A 206 10.03 -5.19 3.58
N MET A 207 9.99 -4.94 4.89
CA MET A 207 10.35 -3.65 5.47
C MET A 207 11.84 -3.59 5.82
N SER A 208 12.38 -2.37 5.99
CA SER A 208 13.76 -2.21 6.44
C SER A 208 13.97 -2.80 7.84
N ASN A 209 15.17 -3.31 8.12
CA ASN A 209 15.48 -3.87 9.44
C ASN A 209 15.29 -2.84 10.57
N GLU A 210 15.52 -1.56 10.30
CA GLU A 210 15.30 -0.47 11.26
C GLU A 210 13.82 -0.35 11.61
N PHE A 211 12.94 -0.47 10.64
CA PHE A 211 11.50 -0.48 10.88
C PHE A 211 11.07 -1.74 11.65
N GLN A 212 11.57 -2.91 11.23
CA GLN A 212 11.24 -4.17 11.91
C GLN A 212 11.62 -4.14 13.40
N GLN A 213 12.75 -3.52 13.76
CA GLN A 213 13.18 -3.36 15.15
C GLN A 213 12.25 -2.45 15.98
N THR A 214 11.41 -1.65 15.37
CA THR A 214 10.41 -0.82 16.09
C THR A 214 9.13 -1.58 16.43
N LEU A 215 8.94 -2.77 15.85
CA LEU A 215 7.74 -3.59 16.06
C LEU A 215 7.87 -4.48 17.29
N ASN A 216 6.78 -4.59 18.06
CA ASN A 216 6.72 -5.46 19.21
C ASN A 216 6.64 -6.94 18.80
N GLY A 217 7.33 -7.81 19.52
CA GLY A 217 7.35 -9.25 19.23
C GLY A 217 8.29 -9.65 18.09
N ASN A 218 9.11 -8.72 17.58
CA ASN A 218 10.11 -9.02 16.57
C ASN A 218 11.24 -9.86 17.16
N GLU A 219 11.68 -10.88 16.43
CA GLU A 219 12.78 -11.77 16.83
C GLU A 219 14.10 -11.01 16.99
N PHE A 220 14.32 -9.91 16.28
CA PHE A 220 15.52 -9.06 16.40
C PHE A 220 15.64 -8.37 17.78
N LEU A 221 14.56 -8.30 18.57
CA LEU A 221 14.55 -7.75 19.93
C LEU A 221 14.68 -8.83 21.00
N GLN A 222 14.63 -10.11 20.61
CA GLN A 222 14.86 -11.21 21.50
C GLN A 222 16.34 -11.22 21.91
N SER A 223 16.61 -11.78 23.08
CA SER A 223 17.93 -11.82 23.68
C SER A 223 19.01 -12.19 22.67
N PRO A 224 20.19 -11.57 22.73
CA PRO A 224 21.30 -11.99 21.89
C PRO A 224 21.50 -13.51 22.03
N VAL A 225 21.54 -14.20 20.90
CA VAL A 225 21.83 -15.64 20.88
C VAL A 225 23.33 -15.80 20.89
N ASP A 226 23.84 -16.53 21.87
CA ASP A 226 25.25 -16.88 21.92
C ASP A 226 25.56 -17.83 20.73
N LEU A 227 26.58 -17.47 19.96
CA LEU A 227 27.02 -18.25 18.81
C LEU A 227 28.13 -19.19 19.23
N HIS A 228 28.00 -20.45 18.84
CA HIS A 228 29.00 -21.50 19.10
C HIS A 228 29.74 -21.91 17.84
N ALA A 229 30.85 -22.60 18.02
CA ALA A 229 31.59 -23.20 16.90
C ALA A 229 30.67 -24.16 16.15
N PHE A 230 30.72 -24.10 14.83
CA PHE A 230 29.93 -24.90 13.87
C PHE A 230 28.45 -24.52 13.77
N ASP A 231 28.01 -23.47 14.45
CA ASP A 231 26.66 -22.95 14.23
C ASP A 231 26.49 -22.46 12.78
N THR A 232 25.29 -22.67 12.28
CA THR A 232 24.88 -22.19 10.96
C THR A 232 24.14 -20.86 11.09
N ILE A 233 24.64 -19.84 10.43
CA ILE A 233 24.09 -18.49 10.45
C ILE A 233 23.76 -17.98 9.07
N THR A 234 22.83 -17.04 8.97
CA THR A 234 22.60 -16.21 7.79
C THR A 234 22.97 -14.77 8.13
N LEU A 235 23.73 -14.14 7.24
CA LEU A 235 24.13 -12.75 7.41
C LEU A 235 23.30 -11.88 6.47
N ARG A 236 22.58 -10.92 7.04
CA ARG A 236 21.74 -9.99 6.29
C ARG A 236 22.25 -8.55 6.43
N HIS A 237 22.46 -7.89 5.30
CA HIS A 237 22.93 -6.51 5.31
C HIS A 237 21.81 -5.55 5.72
N ARG A 238 22.05 -4.76 6.77
CA ARG A 238 21.04 -3.88 7.38
C ARG A 238 20.44 -2.84 6.43
N GLY A 239 21.25 -2.27 5.54
CA GLY A 239 20.79 -1.17 4.68
C GLY A 239 20.06 -1.61 3.41
N THR A 240 20.41 -2.78 2.85
CA THR A 240 19.82 -3.30 1.59
C THR A 240 18.88 -4.47 1.80
N ASN A 241 18.78 -5.01 3.02
CA ASN A 241 18.04 -6.23 3.33
C ASN A 241 18.50 -7.49 2.56
N ALA A 242 19.60 -7.42 1.85
CA ALA A 242 20.14 -8.53 1.09
C ALA A 242 20.98 -9.46 1.97
N TYR A 243 20.92 -10.74 1.66
CA TYR A 243 21.71 -11.78 2.35
C TYR A 243 23.11 -11.88 1.75
N LEU A 244 24.09 -12.18 2.60
CA LEU A 244 25.40 -12.61 2.15
C LEU A 244 25.25 -13.98 1.48
N HIS A 245 25.49 -14.01 0.18
CA HIS A 245 25.21 -15.15 -0.69
C HIS A 245 26.47 -15.54 -1.45
N SER A 246 26.70 -16.82 -1.63
CA SER A 246 27.79 -17.32 -2.44
C SER A 246 27.41 -18.63 -3.14
N HIS A 247 27.85 -18.80 -4.37
CA HIS A 247 27.64 -19.99 -5.18
C HIS A 247 28.97 -20.44 -5.83
N ALA A 248 28.95 -21.56 -6.54
CA ALA A 248 30.19 -22.18 -7.08
C ALA A 248 30.90 -21.36 -8.17
N ASP A 249 30.24 -20.34 -8.72
CA ASP A 249 30.85 -19.48 -9.74
C ASP A 249 32.00 -18.65 -9.16
N ARG A 250 32.97 -18.36 -10.00
CA ARG A 250 34.13 -17.59 -9.63
C ARG A 250 34.14 -16.23 -10.31
N TYR A 251 34.76 -15.27 -9.66
CA TYR A 251 35.05 -13.98 -10.29
C TYR A 251 35.92 -14.16 -11.54
N PRO A 252 35.66 -13.39 -12.63
CA PRO A 252 36.53 -13.44 -13.83
C PRO A 252 37.97 -13.01 -13.48
N LEU A 253 38.94 -13.44 -14.25
CA LEU A 253 40.35 -13.04 -14.04
C LEU A 253 40.48 -11.52 -14.16
N GLU A 254 39.86 -10.96 -15.17
CA GLU A 254 39.90 -9.53 -15.48
C GLU A 254 38.48 -9.06 -15.82
N TYR A 255 38.09 -7.91 -15.29
CA TYR A 255 36.84 -7.26 -15.62
C TYR A 255 36.95 -6.44 -16.90
N GLU A 256 35.85 -6.10 -17.54
CA GLU A 256 35.80 -5.27 -18.76
C GLU A 256 36.50 -3.91 -18.58
N ASP A 257 36.59 -3.41 -17.37
CA ASP A 257 37.26 -2.15 -16.98
C ASP A 257 38.76 -2.31 -16.69
N GLY A 258 39.32 -3.50 -16.91
CA GLY A 258 40.74 -3.80 -16.73
C GLY A 258 41.16 -4.11 -15.29
N ARG A 259 40.24 -4.19 -14.34
CA ARG A 259 40.54 -4.59 -12.97
C ARG A 259 40.74 -6.10 -12.88
N ILE A 260 41.82 -6.51 -12.20
CA ILE A 260 42.12 -7.92 -11.94
C ILE A 260 41.37 -8.36 -10.69
N SER A 261 40.68 -9.49 -10.76
CA SER A 261 39.97 -10.08 -9.62
C SER A 261 40.82 -11.15 -8.93
N SER A 262 40.35 -11.58 -7.76
CA SER A 262 41.01 -12.65 -6.98
C SER A 262 40.86 -14.06 -7.58
N GLN A 263 40.04 -14.24 -8.61
CA GLN A 263 39.56 -15.55 -9.10
C GLN A 263 38.90 -16.41 -8.01
N GLY A 264 38.56 -15.79 -6.88
CA GLY A 264 37.88 -16.45 -5.79
C GLY A 264 36.42 -16.76 -6.13
N GLN A 265 35.81 -17.56 -5.30
CA GLN A 265 34.38 -17.82 -5.36
C GLN A 265 33.60 -16.51 -5.21
N GLN A 266 32.58 -16.33 -6.02
CA GLN A 266 31.73 -15.13 -5.97
C GLN A 266 30.96 -15.05 -4.65
N VAL A 267 31.04 -13.87 -4.03
CA VAL A 267 30.23 -13.50 -2.88
C VAL A 267 29.41 -12.26 -3.28
N THR A 268 28.10 -12.37 -3.20
CA THR A 268 27.15 -11.35 -3.66
C THR A 268 26.15 -10.99 -2.57
N ALA A 269 25.42 -9.92 -2.80
CA ALA A 269 24.25 -9.56 -2.02
C ALA A 269 23.00 -10.06 -2.76
N TYR A 270 22.22 -10.96 -2.14
CA TYR A 270 21.05 -11.60 -2.76
C TYR A 270 19.79 -11.29 -1.98
N GLU A 271 18.73 -10.92 -2.68
CA GLU A 271 17.50 -10.45 -2.04
C GLU A 271 16.64 -11.58 -1.44
N HIS A 272 16.81 -12.81 -1.93
CA HIS A 272 15.98 -13.95 -1.51
C HIS A 272 16.75 -14.89 -0.59
N GLN A 273 16.01 -15.50 0.33
CA GLN A 273 16.59 -16.50 1.22
C GLN A 273 16.66 -17.85 0.51
N ASP A 274 17.86 -18.45 0.45
CA ASP A 274 18.10 -19.79 -0.07
C ASP A 274 19.20 -20.52 0.70
N ALA A 275 19.51 -21.77 0.30
CA ALA A 275 20.52 -22.57 0.94
C ALA A 275 21.95 -22.00 0.81
N ASN A 276 22.22 -21.19 -0.21
CA ASN A 276 23.51 -20.55 -0.44
C ASN A 276 23.76 -19.32 0.44
N ASN A 277 22.79 -18.96 1.29
CA ASN A 277 22.91 -17.92 2.31
C ASN A 277 23.37 -18.48 3.66
N GLN A 278 23.52 -19.81 3.77
CA GLN A 278 23.90 -20.47 5.02
C GLN A 278 25.41 -20.52 5.17
N TRP A 279 25.89 -19.94 6.25
CA TRP A 279 27.31 -19.85 6.60
C TRP A 279 27.56 -20.55 7.91
N GLN A 280 28.59 -21.37 7.97
CA GLN A 280 29.00 -22.04 9.19
C GLN A 280 30.16 -21.28 9.85
N ILE A 281 30.09 -21.14 11.16
CA ILE A 281 31.15 -20.53 11.97
C ILE A 281 32.23 -21.58 12.25
N LEU A 282 33.45 -21.33 11.77
CA LEU A 282 34.58 -22.18 12.06
C LEU A 282 35.62 -21.43 12.87
N PRO A 283 36.12 -22.00 13.99
CA PRO A 283 37.28 -21.43 14.68
C PRO A 283 38.51 -21.52 13.80
N LEU A 284 39.39 -20.51 13.85
CA LEU A 284 40.65 -20.50 13.12
C LEU A 284 41.67 -21.47 13.72
N ASP A 285 41.67 -21.58 15.04
CA ASP A 285 42.48 -22.52 15.80
C ASP A 285 41.63 -23.64 16.40
N PRO A 286 42.17 -24.85 16.67
CA PRO A 286 41.42 -25.88 17.32
C PRO A 286 40.88 -25.38 18.67
N VAL A 287 39.62 -25.68 18.93
CA VAL A 287 38.93 -25.28 20.17
C VAL A 287 39.55 -26.09 21.32
N ASP A 288 40.33 -25.43 22.19
CA ASP A 288 40.89 -26.06 23.38
C ASP A 288 39.91 -26.04 24.57
N ASN A 289 38.74 -25.41 24.45
CA ASN A 289 37.80 -25.27 25.54
C ASN A 289 36.69 -26.35 25.45
N GLU A 290 36.54 -27.11 26.51
CA GLU A 290 35.50 -28.16 26.62
C GLU A 290 34.06 -27.60 26.59
N ASP A 291 33.88 -26.31 26.75
CA ASP A 291 32.59 -25.62 26.78
C ASP A 291 32.13 -25.10 25.39
N GLY A 292 32.97 -25.28 24.34
CA GLY A 292 32.67 -24.80 23.00
C GLY A 292 32.77 -23.27 22.82
N SER A 293 33.35 -22.57 23.79
CA SER A 293 33.59 -21.13 23.68
C SER A 293 34.72 -20.83 22.68
N PHE A 294 34.59 -19.68 21.96
CA PHE A 294 35.51 -19.31 20.91
C PHE A 294 36.75 -18.56 21.43
N ASN A 295 37.92 -18.82 20.83
CA ASN A 295 39.00 -17.86 20.84
C ASN A 295 38.67 -16.67 19.91
N GLU A 296 39.36 -15.55 20.08
CA GLU A 296 39.05 -14.23 19.48
C GLU A 296 38.95 -14.20 17.95
N THR A 297 39.36 -15.26 17.22
CA THR A 297 39.41 -15.32 15.77
C THR A 297 38.45 -16.36 15.20
N LEU A 298 37.43 -15.86 14.45
CA LEU A 298 36.42 -16.68 13.80
C LEU A 298 36.60 -16.64 12.27
N ARG A 299 36.34 -17.75 11.61
CA ARG A 299 36.18 -17.83 10.17
C ARG A 299 34.77 -18.23 9.84
N ILE A 300 34.18 -17.57 8.86
CA ILE A 300 32.85 -17.93 8.32
C ILE A 300 33.08 -18.73 7.04
N CYS A 301 32.50 -19.90 6.92
CA CYS A 301 32.61 -20.77 5.74
C CYS A 301 31.20 -21.07 5.20
N LEU A 302 31.06 -21.07 3.87
CA LEU A 302 29.81 -21.43 3.22
C LEU A 302 29.55 -22.95 3.36
N LEU A 303 28.39 -23.31 3.82
CA LEU A 303 28.03 -24.69 4.17
C LEU A 303 27.87 -25.61 2.94
N TYR A 304 27.50 -25.06 1.79
CA TYR A 304 27.00 -25.85 0.65
C TYR A 304 28.01 -26.15 -0.46
N THR A 305 29.16 -25.49 -0.50
CA THR A 305 30.18 -25.69 -1.57
C THR A 305 31.24 -26.74 -1.26
N SER A 306 31.12 -27.42 -0.14
CA SER A 306 32.08 -28.46 0.26
C SER A 306 31.73 -29.88 -0.25
N LEU A 307 30.71 -30.02 -1.10
CA LEU A 307 30.24 -31.34 -1.59
C LEU A 307 30.42 -31.56 -3.09
N SER A 308 31.45 -30.97 -3.70
CA SER A 308 31.85 -31.35 -5.06
C SER A 308 33.33 -31.61 -5.18
#